data_52486cc48c4773170110340f8d5ba46a
#
_entry.id   52486cc48c4773170110340f8d5ba46a
#
_cell.length_a   1.000
_cell.length_b   1.000
_cell.length_c   1.000
_cell.angle_alpha   90.00
_cell.angle_beta   90.00
_cell.angle_gamma   90.00
#
_symmetry.space_group_name_H-M   'P 1'
#
loop_
_entity.id
_entity.type
_entity.pdbx_description
1 polymer ?
#
loop_
_entity_poly.entity_id
_entity_poly.type
_entity_poly.pdbx_seq_one_letter_code
_entity_poly.pdbx_strand_id
1 'polypeptide(L)'
;LFVALGCVIIGNGFFKPNISTLLGNIYNKEELKPKKDIAYNIFYMGINIGAFICNFVAAYLRIKYTWGYAFAAAGFGMVLCLLIFASGQKYIKHADVIKPVQKEDMPFSKIVYYVFVPAILAGIIGWFVPGKNNLFGSHSNDAFIFACVPIIIFYASVWYRCKGFDRKRIATLFTLFGVSIIFWNIYNQNATSLTIWADSYTKRDAPQVLEKPLSSFGFLNTVNTDLKDVPVLDGHFHAQVDSSGKVITHLGTDPYLQNIPKDEWPAKGENLKLISTEIYQSINPFWIIVLTPIIVGLFGYMKSRGRELSTPSKFAWGTIIAGLSSLLMVIAALSTNIYEHKVSSAWIFCSYGVFTISELFVSPVGLSLVSKVAPRRFTALMMGGWFITTSLGGKIAGIMTGFWDHFDSKALFFGISAAAALVAGLLLFPLAKKLNKVVVEATASSD
;
A
#
# COMPACT_ATOMS: atom_id res chain seq x y z
N LEU A 1 14.81 -17.39 3.88
CA LEU A 1 13.97 -16.31 3.36
C LEU A 1 12.78 -16.04 4.29
N PHE A 2 11.87 -17.00 4.53
CA PHE A 2 10.62 -16.77 5.30
C PHE A 2 10.86 -16.31 6.74
N VAL A 3 11.87 -16.83 7.44
CA VAL A 3 12.25 -16.36 8.79
C VAL A 3 12.69 -14.90 8.74
N ALA A 4 13.53 -14.52 7.77
CA ALA A 4 13.99 -13.15 7.61
C ALA A 4 12.82 -12.19 7.32
N LEU A 5 11.88 -12.58 6.45
CA LEU A 5 10.66 -11.81 6.19
C LEU A 5 9.79 -11.68 7.44
N GLY A 6 9.65 -12.74 8.24
CA GLY A 6 8.97 -12.70 9.53
C GLY A 6 9.58 -11.68 10.49
N CYS A 7 10.92 -11.67 10.61
CA CYS A 7 11.65 -10.67 11.41
C CYS A 7 11.40 -9.23 10.91
N VAL A 8 11.39 -9.01 9.59
CA VAL A 8 11.11 -7.68 9.00
C VAL A 8 9.69 -7.23 9.31
N ILE A 9 8.71 -8.13 9.22
CA ILE A 9 7.29 -7.83 9.54
C ILE A 9 7.16 -7.42 11.01
N ILE A 10 7.71 -8.20 11.93
CA ILE A 10 7.68 -7.93 13.38
C ILE A 10 8.39 -6.61 13.68
N GLY A 11 9.61 -6.41 13.15
CA GLY A 11 10.39 -5.19 13.35
C GLY A 11 9.66 -3.95 12.86
N ASN A 12 9.04 -4.01 11.69
CA ASN A 12 8.24 -2.92 11.13
C ASN A 12 7.01 -2.58 11.98
N GLY A 13 6.35 -3.61 12.55
CA GLY A 13 5.23 -3.45 13.48
C GLY A 13 5.62 -2.69 14.75
N PHE A 14 6.82 -2.94 15.29
CA PHE A 14 7.34 -2.19 16.43
C PHE A 14 7.85 -0.79 16.07
N PHE A 15 8.42 -0.61 14.89
CA PHE A 15 9.07 0.64 14.50
C PHE A 15 8.08 1.75 14.13
N LYS A 16 7.18 1.50 13.17
CA LYS A 16 6.32 2.54 12.58
C LYS A 16 5.41 3.27 13.56
N PRO A 17 4.65 2.59 14.45
CA PRO A 17 3.76 3.27 15.37
C PRO A 17 4.53 4.12 16.41
N ASN A 18 5.68 3.63 16.86
CA ASN A 18 6.44 4.28 17.92
C ASN A 18 7.04 5.61 17.48
N ILE A 19 7.60 5.70 16.27
CA ILE A 19 8.19 6.95 15.75
C ILE A 19 7.11 8.03 15.59
N SER A 20 5.96 7.69 15.03
CA SER A 20 4.87 8.66 14.86
C SER A 20 4.27 9.12 16.20
N THR A 21 4.17 8.23 17.18
CA THR A 21 3.71 8.56 18.54
C THR A 21 4.71 9.47 19.24
N LEU A 22 6.00 9.14 19.16
CA LEU A 22 7.07 9.94 19.74
C LEU A 22 7.08 11.37 19.18
N LEU A 23 6.97 11.51 17.84
CA LEU A 23 6.83 12.81 17.19
C LEU A 23 5.62 13.58 17.74
N GLY A 24 4.46 12.93 17.85
CA GLY A 24 3.25 13.52 18.41
C GLY A 24 3.44 14.02 19.85
N ASN A 25 4.16 13.27 20.67
CA ASN A 25 4.43 13.62 22.07
C ASN A 25 5.40 14.81 22.19
N ILE A 26 6.44 14.92 21.34
CA ILE A 26 7.35 16.07 21.30
C ILE A 26 6.57 17.37 21.09
N TYR A 27 5.58 17.35 20.18
CA TYR A 27 4.78 18.52 19.81
C TYR A 27 3.49 18.69 20.64
N ASN A 28 3.34 17.98 21.76
CA ASN A 28 2.23 18.20 22.70
C ASN A 28 2.47 19.35 23.69
N LYS A 29 3.69 19.91 23.78
CA LYS A 29 3.97 21.12 24.58
C LYS A 29 3.23 22.31 23.97
N GLU A 30 2.64 23.17 24.82
CA GLU A 30 1.84 24.33 24.37
C GLU A 30 2.57 25.21 23.36
N GLU A 31 3.87 25.46 23.56
CA GLU A 31 4.70 26.27 22.66
C GLU A 31 4.90 25.64 21.26
N LEU A 32 4.87 24.31 21.17
CA LEU A 32 5.12 23.55 19.94
C LEU A 32 3.84 23.06 19.27
N LYS A 33 2.73 23.01 20.01
CA LYS A 33 1.43 22.52 19.54
C LYS A 33 0.95 23.14 18.21
N PRO A 34 1.13 24.48 17.98
CA PRO A 34 0.77 25.07 16.69
C PRO A 34 1.61 24.57 15.50
N LYS A 35 2.82 24.04 15.76
CA LYS A 35 3.74 23.52 14.74
C LYS A 35 3.60 22.02 14.49
N LYS A 36 2.71 21.33 15.20
CA LYS A 36 2.54 19.88 15.15
C LYS A 36 2.22 19.37 13.75
N ASP A 37 1.30 20.03 13.05
CA ASP A 37 0.92 19.64 11.70
C ASP A 37 2.08 19.81 10.71
N ILE A 38 2.87 20.86 10.86
CA ILE A 38 4.07 21.10 10.04
C ILE A 38 5.09 19.98 10.28
N ALA A 39 5.31 19.58 11.53
CA ALA A 39 6.24 18.51 11.88
C ALA A 39 5.82 17.16 11.28
N TYR A 40 4.53 16.82 11.34
CA TYR A 40 4.01 15.62 10.69
C TYR A 40 4.15 15.66 9.16
N ASN A 41 3.95 16.83 8.54
CA ASN A 41 4.15 17.00 7.10
C ASN A 41 5.62 16.79 6.71
N ILE A 42 6.57 17.34 7.49
CA ILE A 42 8.00 17.13 7.27
C ILE A 42 8.37 15.65 7.44
N PHE A 43 7.85 15.00 8.48
CA PHE A 43 8.08 13.58 8.72
C PHE A 43 7.53 12.72 7.57
N TYR A 44 6.31 13.00 7.11
CA TYR A 44 5.70 12.30 5.98
C TYR A 44 6.48 12.53 4.68
N MET A 45 6.96 13.76 4.44
CA MET A 45 7.81 14.06 3.30
C MET A 45 9.13 13.29 3.37
N GLY A 46 9.76 13.19 4.55
CA GLY A 46 10.99 12.41 4.75
C GLY A 46 10.79 10.92 4.41
N ILE A 47 9.66 10.33 4.82
CA ILE A 47 9.31 8.95 4.44
C ILE A 47 9.25 8.80 2.92
N ASN A 48 8.59 9.73 2.24
CA ASN A 48 8.40 9.64 0.78
C ASN A 48 9.68 9.93 -0.02
N ILE A 49 10.56 10.82 0.47
CA ILE A 49 11.89 11.01 -0.11
C ILE A 49 12.70 9.72 0.03
N GLY A 50 12.67 9.08 1.20
CA GLY A 50 13.30 7.78 1.41
C GLY A 50 12.75 6.69 0.48
N ALA A 51 11.43 6.60 0.36
CA ALA A 51 10.75 5.66 -0.53
C ALA A 51 11.07 5.92 -2.02
N PHE A 52 11.23 7.18 -2.40
CA PHE A 52 11.65 7.53 -3.75
C PHE A 52 13.08 7.05 -4.06
N ILE A 53 14.03 7.31 -3.16
CA ILE A 53 15.46 7.01 -3.36
C ILE A 53 15.73 5.50 -3.26
N CYS A 54 15.09 4.80 -2.33
CA CYS A 54 15.43 3.39 -2.04
C CYS A 54 15.28 2.47 -3.25
N ASN A 55 14.31 2.72 -4.12
CA ASN A 55 14.08 1.91 -5.31
C ASN A 55 15.20 2.07 -6.36
N PHE A 56 15.78 3.27 -6.48
CA PHE A 56 16.94 3.49 -7.35
C PHE A 56 18.16 2.75 -6.80
N VAL A 57 18.41 2.79 -5.50
CA VAL A 57 19.51 2.04 -4.87
C VAL A 57 19.29 0.54 -5.05
N ALA A 58 18.08 0.04 -4.84
CA ALA A 58 17.73 -1.36 -5.02
C ALA A 58 17.93 -1.82 -6.47
N ALA A 59 17.44 -1.02 -7.44
CA ALA A 59 17.62 -1.30 -8.88
C ALA A 59 19.10 -1.37 -9.27
N TYR A 60 19.90 -0.38 -8.86
CA TYR A 60 21.34 -0.36 -9.14
C TYR A 60 22.06 -1.59 -8.59
N LEU A 61 21.82 -1.92 -7.31
CA LEU A 61 22.49 -3.06 -6.68
C LEU A 61 22.04 -4.40 -7.26
N ARG A 62 20.75 -4.53 -7.64
CA ARG A 62 20.24 -5.73 -8.29
C ARG A 62 20.86 -5.92 -9.68
N ILE A 63 20.89 -4.86 -10.49
CA ILE A 63 21.42 -4.92 -11.86
C ILE A 63 22.91 -5.22 -11.86
N LYS A 64 23.67 -4.54 -11.00
CA LYS A 64 25.12 -4.66 -10.98
C LYS A 64 25.64 -5.90 -10.22
N TYR A 65 24.88 -6.35 -9.23
CA TYR A 65 25.26 -7.47 -8.36
C TYR A 65 24.15 -8.51 -8.30
N THR A 66 23.39 -8.53 -7.19
CA THR A 66 22.26 -9.46 -6.98
C THR A 66 21.23 -8.87 -6.01
N TRP A 67 20.08 -9.53 -5.86
CA TRP A 67 19.09 -9.19 -4.84
C TRP A 67 19.63 -9.20 -3.41
N GLY A 68 20.63 -10.05 -3.11
CA GLY A 68 21.26 -10.10 -1.80
C GLY A 68 21.88 -8.77 -1.38
N TYR A 69 22.54 -8.08 -2.31
CA TYR A 69 23.12 -6.75 -2.05
C TYR A 69 22.07 -5.67 -1.86
N ALA A 70 20.95 -5.72 -2.59
CA ALA A 70 19.84 -4.80 -2.40
C ALA A 70 19.22 -4.92 -0.99
N PHE A 71 18.99 -6.15 -0.52
CA PHE A 71 18.51 -6.40 0.85
C PHE A 71 19.55 -6.03 1.91
N ALA A 72 20.84 -6.29 1.67
CA ALA A 72 21.89 -5.90 2.59
C ALA A 72 21.99 -4.37 2.74
N ALA A 73 21.81 -3.60 1.66
CA ALA A 73 21.77 -2.14 1.73
C ALA A 73 20.60 -1.64 2.59
N ALA A 74 19.42 -2.26 2.49
CA ALA A 74 18.29 -1.94 3.36
C ALA A 74 18.61 -2.24 4.83
N GLY A 75 19.24 -3.38 5.13
CA GLY A 75 19.73 -3.73 6.46
C GLY A 75 20.74 -2.72 7.01
N PHE A 76 21.72 -2.31 6.19
CA PHE A 76 22.68 -1.26 6.54
C PHE A 76 21.99 0.07 6.85
N GLY A 77 21.01 0.47 6.02
CA GLY A 77 20.20 1.67 6.27
C GLY A 77 19.46 1.61 7.61
N MET A 78 18.94 0.45 8.01
CA MET A 78 18.30 0.26 9.33
C MET A 78 19.31 0.38 10.47
N VAL A 79 20.52 -0.17 10.34
CA VAL A 79 21.57 -0.01 11.35
C VAL A 79 21.97 1.45 11.48
N LEU A 80 22.15 2.17 10.36
CA LEU A 80 22.44 3.59 10.36
C LEU A 80 21.31 4.40 11.04
N CYS A 81 20.05 4.07 10.76
CA CYS A 81 18.90 4.67 11.41
C CYS A 81 18.93 4.48 12.93
N LEU A 82 19.25 3.26 13.42
CA LEU A 82 19.39 2.98 14.84
C LEU A 82 20.53 3.79 15.49
N LEU A 83 21.67 3.93 14.82
CA LEU A 83 22.79 4.74 15.33
C LEU A 83 22.42 6.21 15.43
N ILE A 84 21.76 6.77 14.40
CA ILE A 84 21.26 8.16 14.42
C ILE A 84 20.25 8.34 15.55
N PHE A 85 19.29 7.43 15.69
CA PHE A 85 18.28 7.47 16.74
C PHE A 85 18.91 7.40 18.13
N ALA A 86 19.85 6.48 18.36
CA ALA A 86 20.57 6.33 19.62
C ALA A 86 21.37 7.60 19.97
N SER A 87 22.05 8.20 19.01
CA SER A 87 22.80 9.45 19.21
C SER A 87 21.87 10.63 19.56
N GLY A 88 20.66 10.66 18.98
CA GLY A 88 19.64 11.67 19.23
C GLY A 88 18.77 11.43 20.46
N GLN A 89 18.87 10.27 21.11
CA GLN A 89 17.97 9.88 22.22
C GLN A 89 17.92 10.92 23.36
N LYS A 90 19.04 11.55 23.68
CA LYS A 90 19.11 12.61 24.71
C LYS A 90 18.13 13.77 24.48
N TYR A 91 17.81 14.08 23.22
CA TYR A 91 16.89 15.17 22.85
C TYR A 91 15.42 14.77 22.89
N ILE A 92 15.11 13.48 22.75
CA ILE A 92 13.74 12.97 22.58
C ILE A 92 13.25 12.15 23.77
N LYS A 93 14.15 11.76 24.70
CA LYS A 93 13.84 10.93 25.88
C LYS A 93 12.69 11.49 26.73
N HIS A 94 12.55 12.81 26.82
CA HIS A 94 11.47 13.45 27.57
C HIS A 94 10.08 13.26 26.95
N ALA A 95 10.00 12.89 25.67
CA ALA A 95 8.76 12.63 24.95
C ALA A 95 8.40 11.13 24.91
N ASP A 96 9.31 10.26 25.34
CA ASP A 96 9.07 8.84 25.51
C ASP A 96 8.31 8.59 26.82
N VAL A 97 7.03 8.98 26.83
CA VAL A 97 6.16 8.88 27.99
C VAL A 97 5.30 7.62 27.87
N ILE A 98 5.52 6.71 28.79
CA ILE A 98 4.61 5.58 28.98
C ILE A 98 3.32 6.13 29.58
N LYS A 99 2.26 6.21 28.78
CA LYS A 99 0.94 6.61 29.28
C LYS A 99 0.46 5.57 30.28
N PRO A 100 0.07 5.97 31.51
CA PRO A 100 -0.50 5.04 32.46
C PRO A 100 -1.78 4.42 31.86
N VAL A 101 -1.88 3.11 32.00
CA VAL A 101 -3.09 2.37 31.59
C VAL A 101 -4.27 2.92 32.40
N GLN A 102 -5.26 3.47 31.73
CA GLN A 102 -6.47 3.97 32.40
C GLN A 102 -7.29 2.76 32.89
N LYS A 103 -8.01 2.91 34.01
CA LYS A 103 -8.87 1.83 34.56
C LYS A 103 -9.93 1.35 33.55
N GLU A 104 -10.24 2.19 32.57
CA GLU A 104 -11.22 1.94 31.53
C GLU A 104 -10.64 1.23 30.29
N ASP A 105 -9.31 1.17 30.15
CA ASP A 105 -8.66 0.51 29.02
C ASP A 105 -8.82 -1.01 29.11
N MET A 106 -9.04 -1.63 27.96
CA MET A 106 -9.06 -3.09 27.89
C MET A 106 -7.64 -3.63 28.14
N PRO A 107 -7.41 -4.44 29.20
CA PRO A 107 -6.08 -4.94 29.48
C PRO A 107 -5.58 -5.83 28.35
N PHE A 108 -4.29 -5.75 28.07
CA PHE A 108 -3.64 -6.49 26.98
C PHE A 108 -3.92 -7.99 27.02
N SER A 109 -3.97 -8.58 28.21
CA SER A 109 -4.31 -10.00 28.41
C SER A 109 -5.68 -10.37 27.82
N LYS A 110 -6.67 -9.49 27.95
CA LYS A 110 -8.00 -9.71 27.34
C LYS A 110 -7.94 -9.62 25.81
N ILE A 111 -7.14 -8.72 25.26
CA ILE A 111 -6.94 -8.63 23.81
C ILE A 111 -6.28 -9.92 23.30
N VAL A 112 -5.25 -10.41 23.98
CA VAL A 112 -4.61 -11.69 23.64
C VAL A 112 -5.62 -12.82 23.67
N TYR A 113 -6.38 -12.97 24.74
CA TYR A 113 -7.32 -14.09 24.93
C TYR A 113 -8.52 -14.04 23.99
N TYR A 114 -9.10 -12.87 23.75
CA TYR A 114 -10.33 -12.73 22.94
C TYR A 114 -10.08 -12.45 21.45
N VAL A 115 -8.88 -12.02 21.07
CA VAL A 115 -8.55 -11.68 19.68
C VAL A 115 -7.45 -12.60 19.14
N PHE A 116 -6.26 -12.59 19.74
CA PHE A 116 -5.12 -13.30 19.17
C PHE A 116 -5.28 -14.83 19.26
N VAL A 117 -5.68 -15.37 20.40
CA VAL A 117 -5.83 -16.84 20.56
C VAL A 117 -6.89 -17.38 19.59
N PRO A 118 -8.13 -16.83 19.51
CA PRO A 118 -9.10 -17.31 18.53
C PRO A 118 -8.66 -17.10 17.08
N ALA A 119 -7.97 -16.02 16.77
CA ALA A 119 -7.47 -15.76 15.42
C ALA A 119 -6.39 -16.79 15.02
N ILE A 120 -5.46 -17.11 15.90
CA ILE A 120 -4.42 -18.13 15.66
C ILE A 120 -5.07 -19.51 15.46
N LEU A 121 -6.00 -19.90 16.35
CA LEU A 121 -6.71 -21.18 16.24
C LEU A 121 -7.50 -21.28 14.93
N ALA A 122 -8.24 -20.24 14.58
CA ALA A 122 -8.97 -20.19 13.32
C ALA A 122 -8.03 -20.20 12.11
N GLY A 123 -6.88 -19.54 12.19
CA GLY A 123 -5.83 -19.58 11.15
C GLY A 123 -5.26 -20.99 10.96
N ILE A 124 -5.00 -21.72 12.06
CA ILE A 124 -4.57 -23.11 12.00
C ILE A 124 -5.66 -23.97 11.34
N ILE A 125 -6.93 -23.79 11.72
CA ILE A 125 -8.06 -24.48 11.10
C ILE A 125 -8.09 -24.17 9.59
N GLY A 126 -7.99 -22.88 9.22
CA GLY A 126 -7.98 -22.46 7.80
C GLY A 126 -6.80 -23.03 7.00
N TRP A 127 -5.67 -23.30 7.66
CA TRP A 127 -4.52 -23.92 6.99
C TRP A 127 -4.76 -25.41 6.64
N PHE A 128 -5.44 -26.17 7.52
CA PHE A 128 -5.55 -27.61 7.37
C PHE A 128 -6.92 -28.09 6.84
N VAL A 129 -8.03 -27.42 7.16
CA VAL A 129 -9.39 -27.91 6.86
C VAL A 129 -9.72 -27.92 5.36
N PRO A 130 -9.33 -26.93 4.54
CA PRO A 130 -9.60 -26.97 3.11
C PRO A 130 -8.90 -28.12 2.37
N GLY A 131 -7.93 -28.80 2.98
CA GLY A 131 -7.20 -29.92 2.40
C GLY A 131 -6.43 -29.52 1.13
N LYS A 132 -6.47 -30.39 0.10
CA LYS A 132 -5.77 -30.13 -1.16
C LYS A 132 -6.44 -29.04 -2.02
N ASN A 133 -7.73 -28.80 -1.82
CA ASN A 133 -8.51 -27.79 -2.56
C ASN A 133 -8.60 -26.52 -1.73
N ASN A 134 -7.62 -25.63 -1.86
CA ASN A 134 -7.64 -24.32 -1.24
C ASN A 134 -8.86 -23.50 -1.69
N LEU A 135 -9.53 -22.81 -0.75
CA LEU A 135 -10.69 -21.96 -1.04
C LEU A 135 -10.29 -20.66 -1.71
N PHE A 136 -9.14 -20.09 -1.31
CA PHE A 136 -8.65 -18.79 -1.75
C PHE A 136 -7.25 -18.88 -2.42
N GLY A 137 -6.99 -19.95 -3.15
CA GLY A 137 -5.80 -20.11 -3.98
C GLY A 137 -4.54 -20.58 -3.26
N SER A 138 -4.48 -20.55 -1.91
CA SER A 138 -3.36 -21.11 -1.14
C SER A 138 -3.74 -21.32 0.32
N HIS A 139 -3.06 -22.25 1.01
CA HIS A 139 -3.21 -22.48 2.45
C HIS A 139 -2.98 -21.22 3.28
N SER A 140 -2.02 -20.38 2.88
CA SER A 140 -1.75 -19.09 3.54
C SER A 140 -2.91 -18.11 3.42
N ASN A 141 -3.61 -18.08 2.28
CA ASN A 141 -4.77 -17.23 2.08
C ASN A 141 -5.94 -17.72 2.92
N ASP A 142 -6.19 -19.04 2.92
CA ASP A 142 -7.24 -19.67 3.71
C ASP A 142 -7.02 -19.42 5.21
N ALA A 143 -5.81 -19.66 5.71
CA ALA A 143 -5.45 -19.39 7.09
C ALA A 143 -5.69 -17.93 7.49
N PHE A 144 -5.32 -16.97 6.63
CA PHE A 144 -5.54 -15.55 6.90
C PHE A 144 -7.02 -15.19 6.95
N ILE A 145 -7.82 -15.63 5.99
CA ILE A 145 -9.26 -15.35 5.94
C ILE A 145 -9.96 -15.95 7.15
N PHE A 146 -9.64 -17.20 7.52
CA PHE A 146 -10.17 -17.83 8.72
C PHE A 146 -9.78 -17.06 10.00
N ALA A 147 -8.54 -16.60 10.12
CA ALA A 147 -8.08 -15.80 11.25
C ALA A 147 -8.82 -14.45 11.36
N CYS A 148 -9.28 -13.88 10.25
CA CYS A 148 -10.04 -12.63 10.25
C CYS A 148 -11.44 -12.80 10.86
N VAL A 149 -12.06 -13.99 10.78
CA VAL A 149 -13.43 -14.22 11.27
C VAL A 149 -13.58 -13.91 12.76
N PRO A 150 -12.77 -14.50 13.69
CA PRO A 150 -12.85 -14.15 15.11
C PRO A 150 -12.59 -12.65 15.38
N ILE A 151 -11.68 -12.05 14.64
CA ILE A 151 -11.37 -10.62 14.75
C ILE A 151 -12.61 -9.79 14.41
N ILE A 152 -13.28 -10.08 13.31
CA ILE A 152 -14.51 -9.39 12.89
C ILE A 152 -15.62 -9.60 13.94
N ILE A 153 -15.80 -10.84 14.43
CA ILE A 153 -16.78 -11.16 15.48
C ILE A 153 -16.48 -10.36 16.75
N PHE A 154 -15.21 -10.27 17.15
CA PHE A 154 -14.81 -9.49 18.32
C PHE A 154 -15.17 -8.00 18.15
N TYR A 155 -14.81 -7.35 17.04
CA TYR A 155 -15.16 -5.96 16.78
C TYR A 155 -16.67 -5.76 16.70
N ALA A 156 -17.41 -6.66 16.06
CA ALA A 156 -18.87 -6.65 16.04
C ALA A 156 -19.47 -6.76 17.45
N SER A 157 -18.87 -7.60 18.33
CA SER A 157 -19.30 -7.72 19.72
C SER A 157 -19.08 -6.43 20.52
N VAL A 158 -17.97 -5.74 20.29
CA VAL A 158 -17.68 -4.43 20.89
C VAL A 158 -18.75 -3.42 20.50
N TRP A 159 -19.09 -3.33 19.22
CA TRP A 159 -20.16 -2.46 18.73
C TRP A 159 -21.52 -2.81 19.33
N TYR A 160 -21.86 -4.10 19.40
CA TYR A 160 -23.14 -4.56 19.94
C TYR A 160 -23.32 -4.23 21.43
N ARG A 161 -22.24 -4.37 22.23
CA ARG A 161 -22.24 -4.08 23.67
C ARG A 161 -22.25 -2.58 23.98
N CYS A 162 -21.86 -1.72 23.04
CA CYS A 162 -21.92 -0.28 23.23
C CYS A 162 -23.34 0.25 23.09
N LYS A 163 -23.68 1.28 23.87
CA LYS A 163 -24.99 1.92 23.88
C LYS A 163 -24.85 3.43 23.58
N GLY A 164 -25.97 4.04 23.24
CA GLY A 164 -26.04 5.50 23.07
C GLY A 164 -25.09 6.05 22.02
N PHE A 165 -24.37 7.10 22.39
CA PHE A 165 -23.46 7.80 21.48
C PHE A 165 -22.22 7.00 21.13
N ASP A 166 -21.65 6.21 22.08
CA ASP A 166 -20.52 5.35 21.82
C ASP A 166 -20.77 4.35 20.68
N ARG A 167 -21.98 3.78 20.62
CA ARG A 167 -22.37 2.88 19.51
C ARG A 167 -22.35 3.58 18.17
N LYS A 168 -22.79 4.87 18.12
CA LYS A 168 -22.74 5.68 16.89
C LYS A 168 -21.29 5.97 16.48
N ARG A 169 -20.40 6.29 17.45
CA ARG A 169 -18.96 6.53 17.22
C ARG A 169 -18.30 5.31 16.59
N ILE A 170 -18.50 4.12 17.17
CA ILE A 170 -17.93 2.87 16.66
C ILE A 170 -18.52 2.51 15.29
N ALA A 171 -19.82 2.67 15.08
CA ALA A 171 -20.45 2.44 13.77
C ALA A 171 -19.86 3.37 12.69
N THR A 172 -19.61 4.64 13.03
CA THR A 172 -18.96 5.60 12.13
C THR A 172 -17.55 5.14 11.75
N LEU A 173 -16.74 4.69 12.72
CA LEU A 173 -15.42 4.15 12.46
C LEU A 173 -15.46 2.91 11.58
N PHE A 174 -16.37 1.97 11.86
CA PHE A 174 -16.49 0.74 11.06
C PHE A 174 -16.93 1.00 9.62
N THR A 175 -17.82 1.97 9.40
CA THR A 175 -18.19 2.39 8.04
C THR A 175 -16.96 2.91 7.28
N LEU A 176 -16.16 3.76 7.92
CA LEU A 176 -14.94 4.30 7.31
C LEU A 176 -13.82 3.24 7.16
N PHE A 177 -13.74 2.29 8.09
CA PHE A 177 -12.82 1.14 7.98
C PHE A 177 -13.18 0.27 6.77
N GLY A 178 -14.46 -0.03 6.56
CA GLY A 178 -14.91 -0.81 5.40
C GLY A 178 -14.51 -0.15 4.07
N VAL A 179 -14.72 1.15 3.95
CA VAL A 179 -14.30 1.92 2.77
C VAL A 179 -12.76 1.95 2.65
N SER A 180 -12.05 2.07 3.78
CA SER A 180 -10.58 2.07 3.79
C SER A 180 -9.97 0.75 3.33
N ILE A 181 -10.62 -0.41 3.59
CA ILE A 181 -10.16 -1.70 3.08
C ILE A 181 -10.11 -1.70 1.55
N ILE A 182 -11.14 -1.13 0.90
CA ILE A 182 -11.20 -1.04 -0.56
C ILE A 182 -10.10 -0.09 -1.09
N PHE A 183 -9.90 1.05 -0.43
CA PHE A 183 -8.81 1.97 -0.75
C PHE A 183 -7.44 1.28 -0.62
N TRP A 184 -7.17 0.60 0.49
CA TRP A 184 -5.91 -0.11 0.72
C TRP A 184 -5.71 -1.30 -0.22
N ASN A 185 -6.79 -1.92 -0.70
CA ASN A 185 -6.68 -2.94 -1.75
C ASN A 185 -6.10 -2.35 -3.04
N ILE A 186 -6.59 -1.19 -3.49
CA ILE A 186 -6.05 -0.53 -4.69
C ILE A 186 -4.61 -0.05 -4.44
N TYR A 187 -4.33 0.52 -3.26
CA TYR A 187 -2.97 0.93 -2.88
C TYR A 187 -1.96 -0.21 -3.03
N ASN A 188 -2.28 -1.37 -2.47
CA ASN A 188 -1.35 -2.50 -2.46
C ASN A 188 -1.23 -3.20 -3.83
N GLN A 189 -2.07 -2.89 -4.82
CA GLN A 189 -1.86 -3.30 -6.21
C GLN A 189 -0.56 -2.70 -6.79
N ASN A 190 -0.08 -1.58 -6.26
CA ASN A 190 1.21 -0.99 -6.63
C ASN A 190 2.37 -1.99 -6.49
N ALA A 191 2.37 -2.76 -5.40
CA ALA A 191 3.40 -3.75 -5.10
C ALA A 191 3.07 -5.16 -5.61
N THR A 192 1.96 -5.36 -6.27
CA THR A 192 1.49 -6.66 -6.75
C THR A 192 1.15 -6.61 -8.25
N SER A 193 -0.11 -6.49 -8.62
CA SER A 193 -0.56 -6.54 -10.02
C SER A 193 0.03 -5.44 -10.91
N LEU A 194 0.23 -4.21 -10.40
CA LEU A 194 0.86 -3.16 -11.18
C LEU A 194 2.36 -3.39 -11.41
N THR A 195 3.05 -4.14 -10.53
CA THR A 195 4.42 -4.58 -10.77
C THR A 195 4.48 -5.61 -11.91
N ILE A 196 3.56 -6.59 -11.92
CA ILE A 196 3.42 -7.55 -13.02
C ILE A 196 3.09 -6.81 -14.33
N TRP A 197 2.15 -5.86 -14.26
CA TRP A 197 1.81 -5.04 -15.42
C TRP A 197 2.99 -4.25 -15.96
N ALA A 198 3.78 -3.62 -15.09
CA ALA A 198 4.98 -2.87 -15.48
C ALA A 198 6.02 -3.77 -16.14
N ASP A 199 6.18 -4.99 -15.66
CA ASP A 199 7.18 -5.92 -16.18
C ASP A 199 6.77 -6.51 -17.53
N SER A 200 5.58 -7.08 -17.62
CA SER A 200 5.16 -7.90 -18.76
C SER A 200 4.42 -7.11 -19.85
N TYR A 201 3.62 -6.10 -19.48
CA TYR A 201 2.70 -5.46 -20.42
C TYR A 201 3.07 -4.01 -20.78
N THR A 202 4.10 -3.43 -20.14
CA THR A 202 4.45 -2.01 -20.32
C THR A 202 5.69 -1.84 -21.18
N LYS A 203 5.63 -0.91 -22.15
CA LYS A 203 6.78 -0.45 -22.91
C LYS A 203 7.66 0.41 -21.99
N ARG A 204 8.84 -0.12 -21.62
CA ARG A 204 9.73 0.47 -20.61
C ARG A 204 10.93 1.18 -21.23
N ASP A 205 10.86 1.53 -22.51
CA ASP A 205 11.95 2.22 -23.20
C ASP A 205 12.29 3.52 -22.48
N ALA A 206 13.56 3.75 -22.23
CA ALA A 206 14.00 4.99 -21.59
C ALA A 206 13.77 6.17 -22.54
N PRO A 207 13.06 7.23 -22.11
CA PRO A 207 12.95 8.45 -22.89
C PRO A 207 14.33 9.01 -23.19
N GLN A 208 14.57 9.49 -24.41
CA GLN A 208 15.89 10.01 -24.87
C GLN A 208 16.50 11.02 -23.89
N VAL A 209 15.67 11.89 -23.29
CA VAL A 209 16.11 12.90 -22.30
C VAL A 209 16.64 12.25 -21.01
N LEU A 210 16.08 11.11 -20.60
CA LEU A 210 16.47 10.41 -19.37
C LEU A 210 17.50 9.28 -19.60
N GLU A 211 17.74 8.90 -20.83
CA GLU A 211 18.61 7.78 -21.17
C GLU A 211 20.04 7.98 -20.66
N LYS A 212 20.65 9.15 -20.94
CA LYS A 212 22.02 9.46 -20.46
C LYS A 212 22.14 9.44 -18.94
N PRO A 213 21.31 10.21 -18.17
CA PRO A 213 21.41 10.19 -16.72
C PRO A 213 21.13 8.80 -16.14
N LEU A 214 20.09 8.09 -16.59
CA LEU A 214 19.77 6.76 -16.06
C LEU A 214 20.84 5.73 -16.39
N SER A 215 21.45 5.81 -17.58
CA SER A 215 22.56 4.94 -17.98
C SER A 215 23.82 5.20 -17.14
N SER A 216 24.15 6.47 -16.89
CA SER A 216 25.33 6.84 -16.08
C SER A 216 25.25 6.31 -14.65
N PHE A 217 24.06 6.20 -14.10
CA PHE A 217 23.81 5.62 -12.78
C PHE A 217 23.54 4.10 -12.81
N GLY A 218 23.54 3.45 -13.98
CA GLY A 218 23.32 2.01 -14.10
C GLY A 218 21.88 1.56 -13.79
N PHE A 219 20.87 2.40 -14.05
CA PHE A 219 19.44 2.11 -13.79
C PHE A 219 18.72 1.49 -14.98
N LEU A 220 19.43 1.26 -16.09
CA LEU A 220 18.87 0.69 -17.30
C LEU A 220 19.29 -0.76 -17.48
N ASN A 221 18.33 -1.60 -17.83
CA ASN A 221 18.58 -2.93 -18.37
C ASN A 221 18.77 -2.82 -19.89
N THR A 222 19.62 -3.67 -20.45
CA THR A 222 19.81 -3.75 -21.91
C THR A 222 19.15 -5.01 -22.43
N VAL A 223 18.38 -4.89 -23.51
CA VAL A 223 17.71 -5.98 -24.21
C VAL A 223 18.13 -5.91 -25.67
N ASN A 224 18.49 -7.04 -26.23
CA ASN A 224 18.83 -7.20 -27.64
C ASN A 224 18.20 -8.47 -28.22
N THR A 225 18.43 -8.70 -29.52
CA THR A 225 17.92 -9.85 -30.25
C THR A 225 18.84 -11.08 -30.23
N ASP A 226 19.93 -11.04 -29.46
CA ASP A 226 20.85 -12.17 -29.35
C ASP A 226 20.17 -13.36 -28.66
N LEU A 227 20.43 -14.54 -29.18
CA LEU A 227 19.92 -15.77 -28.59
C LEU A 227 20.65 -16.11 -27.30
N LYS A 228 19.93 -16.35 -26.25
CA LYS A 228 20.45 -16.74 -24.93
C LYS A 228 19.51 -17.75 -24.26
N ASP A 229 19.99 -18.43 -23.23
CA ASP A 229 19.13 -19.28 -22.40
C ASP A 229 18.10 -18.42 -21.66
N VAL A 230 16.84 -18.52 -22.07
CA VAL A 230 15.74 -17.77 -21.50
C VAL A 230 14.66 -18.71 -20.99
N PRO A 231 13.89 -18.31 -19.97
CA PRO A 231 12.75 -19.11 -19.49
C PRO A 231 11.70 -19.30 -20.59
N VAL A 232 11.15 -20.50 -20.66
CA VAL A 232 9.92 -20.75 -21.43
C VAL A 232 8.78 -20.05 -20.67
N LEU A 233 8.07 -19.15 -21.36
CA LEU A 233 6.94 -18.44 -20.78
C LEU A 233 5.63 -19.09 -21.18
N ASP A 234 4.63 -18.99 -20.28
CA ASP A 234 3.25 -19.35 -20.61
C ASP A 234 2.52 -18.21 -21.34
N GLY A 235 1.21 -18.38 -21.61
CA GLY A 235 0.39 -17.37 -22.26
C GLY A 235 0.18 -16.07 -21.47
N HIS A 236 0.58 -16.05 -20.19
CA HIS A 236 0.51 -14.90 -19.29
C HIS A 236 1.89 -14.31 -18.94
N PHE A 237 2.94 -14.75 -19.67
CA PHE A 237 4.34 -14.32 -19.50
C PHE A 237 5.01 -14.80 -18.20
N HIS A 238 4.53 -15.85 -17.56
CA HIS A 238 5.17 -16.47 -16.41
C HIS A 238 6.13 -17.57 -16.83
N ALA A 239 7.28 -17.66 -16.15
CA ALA A 239 8.24 -18.73 -16.39
C ALA A 239 7.65 -20.09 -16.00
N GLN A 240 7.68 -21.04 -16.92
CA GLN A 240 7.26 -22.41 -16.67
C GLN A 240 8.31 -23.15 -15.85
N VAL A 241 7.84 -24.00 -14.93
CA VAL A 241 8.70 -24.84 -14.11
C VAL A 241 8.42 -26.32 -14.35
N ASP A 242 9.46 -27.15 -14.24
CA ASP A 242 9.34 -28.60 -14.32
C ASP A 242 8.75 -29.20 -13.02
N SER A 243 8.57 -30.51 -12.99
CA SER A 243 8.05 -31.25 -11.84
C SER A 243 8.92 -31.12 -10.56
N SER A 244 10.19 -30.69 -10.71
CA SER A 244 11.11 -30.44 -9.60
C SER A 244 11.10 -28.98 -9.13
N GLY A 245 10.32 -28.10 -9.79
CA GLY A 245 10.25 -26.66 -9.50
C GLY A 245 11.39 -25.85 -10.13
N LYS A 246 12.17 -26.44 -11.06
CA LYS A 246 13.23 -25.73 -11.79
C LYS A 246 12.62 -25.07 -13.03
N VAL A 247 13.02 -23.82 -13.30
CA VAL A 247 12.59 -23.08 -14.48
C VAL A 247 13.07 -23.80 -15.76
N ILE A 248 12.13 -24.04 -16.67
CA ILE A 248 12.39 -24.60 -17.98
C ILE A 248 12.97 -23.50 -18.86
N THR A 249 14.15 -23.73 -19.45
CA THR A 249 14.81 -22.76 -20.34
C THR A 249 14.93 -23.29 -21.74
N HIS A 250 14.99 -22.39 -22.71
CA HIS A 250 15.30 -22.68 -24.12
C HIS A 250 16.18 -21.59 -24.70
N LEU A 251 16.84 -21.89 -25.81
CA LEU A 251 17.63 -20.88 -26.55
C LEU A 251 16.63 -19.96 -27.30
N GLY A 252 16.54 -18.71 -26.88
CA GLY A 252 15.57 -17.76 -27.43
C GLY A 252 16.01 -16.30 -27.24
N THR A 253 15.24 -15.39 -27.80
CA THR A 253 15.41 -13.94 -27.59
C THR A 253 14.92 -13.52 -26.20
N ASP A 254 15.29 -12.31 -25.79
CA ASP A 254 14.89 -11.79 -24.47
C ASP A 254 13.36 -11.84 -24.28
N PRO A 255 12.86 -12.35 -23.12
CA PRO A 255 11.46 -12.44 -22.80
C PRO A 255 10.68 -11.14 -22.95
N TYR A 256 11.33 -9.99 -22.77
CA TYR A 256 10.71 -8.67 -22.97
C TYR A 256 10.16 -8.48 -24.40
N LEU A 257 10.78 -9.11 -25.39
CA LEU A 257 10.38 -8.98 -26.80
C LEU A 257 9.17 -9.82 -27.20
N GLN A 258 8.66 -10.70 -26.33
CA GLN A 258 7.65 -11.70 -26.68
C GLN A 258 6.32 -11.06 -27.16
N ASN A 259 5.89 -9.95 -26.55
CA ASN A 259 4.70 -9.18 -26.94
C ASN A 259 5.07 -7.82 -27.54
N ILE A 260 6.08 -7.80 -28.38
CA ILE A 260 6.47 -6.67 -29.23
C ILE A 260 6.50 -7.17 -30.66
N PRO A 261 5.85 -6.49 -31.62
CA PRO A 261 5.92 -6.83 -33.03
C PRO A 261 7.35 -6.88 -33.54
N LYS A 262 7.65 -7.82 -34.43
CA LYS A 262 9.02 -8.03 -34.93
C LYS A 262 9.62 -6.82 -35.69
N ASP A 263 8.77 -5.99 -36.27
CA ASP A 263 9.15 -4.73 -36.93
C ASP A 263 9.56 -3.61 -35.95
N GLU A 264 9.17 -3.75 -34.66
CA GLU A 264 9.59 -2.86 -33.58
C GLU A 264 10.84 -3.40 -32.80
N TRP A 265 11.37 -4.56 -33.18
CA TRP A 265 12.55 -5.12 -32.51
C TRP A 265 13.81 -4.31 -32.85
N PRO A 266 14.79 -4.22 -31.90
CA PRO A 266 16.04 -3.58 -32.22
C PRO A 266 16.77 -4.32 -33.34
N ALA A 267 17.47 -3.59 -34.19
CA ALA A 267 18.29 -4.17 -35.23
C ALA A 267 19.37 -5.07 -34.63
N LYS A 268 19.87 -6.01 -35.43
CA LYS A 268 20.93 -6.93 -34.95
C LYS A 268 22.16 -6.13 -34.52
N GLY A 269 22.57 -6.30 -33.25
CA GLY A 269 23.69 -5.57 -32.64
C GLY A 269 23.28 -4.24 -31.95
N GLU A 270 22.03 -3.84 -32.04
CA GLU A 270 21.52 -2.72 -31.26
C GLU A 270 20.93 -3.18 -29.93
N ASN A 271 20.96 -2.30 -28.94
CA ASN A 271 20.44 -2.57 -27.60
C ASN A 271 19.30 -1.59 -27.26
N LEU A 272 18.14 -2.13 -26.90
CA LEU A 272 17.10 -1.36 -26.23
C LEU A 272 17.52 -1.11 -24.78
N LYS A 273 17.35 0.11 -24.31
CA LYS A 273 17.62 0.51 -22.93
C LYS A 273 16.29 0.65 -22.18
N LEU A 274 16.06 -0.27 -21.26
CA LEU A 274 14.81 -0.37 -20.53
C LEU A 274 14.96 0.14 -19.11
N ILE A 275 13.99 0.95 -18.66
CA ILE A 275 13.87 1.33 -17.25
C ILE A 275 13.58 0.06 -16.43
N SER A 276 14.31 -0.12 -15.34
CA SER A 276 14.11 -1.24 -14.42
C SER A 276 12.73 -1.17 -13.75
N THR A 277 12.06 -2.31 -13.59
CA THR A 277 10.70 -2.40 -12.98
C THR A 277 10.65 -1.86 -11.56
N GLU A 278 11.74 -1.97 -10.80
CA GLU A 278 11.83 -1.44 -9.44
C GLU A 278 11.64 0.10 -9.39
N ILE A 279 12.07 0.80 -10.43
CA ILE A 279 11.95 2.27 -10.50
C ILE A 279 10.49 2.69 -10.61
N TYR A 280 9.61 1.85 -11.16
CA TYR A 280 8.17 2.15 -11.20
C TYR A 280 7.56 2.28 -9.80
N GLN A 281 8.14 1.64 -8.78
CA GLN A 281 7.73 1.82 -7.39
C GLN A 281 8.05 3.21 -6.83
N SER A 282 8.95 3.97 -7.47
CA SER A 282 9.25 5.36 -7.10
C SER A 282 8.23 6.37 -7.68
N ILE A 283 7.34 5.96 -8.56
CA ILE A 283 6.37 6.86 -9.20
C ILE A 283 5.37 7.42 -8.16
N ASN A 284 4.86 6.58 -7.25
CA ASN A 284 3.95 7.06 -6.20
C ASN A 284 4.65 8.06 -5.24
N PRO A 285 5.82 7.76 -4.63
CA PRO A 285 6.55 8.76 -3.84
C PRO A 285 6.90 10.04 -4.61
N PHE A 286 7.24 9.94 -5.90
CA PHE A 286 7.43 11.11 -6.75
C PHE A 286 6.18 11.99 -6.81
N TRP A 287 5.03 11.39 -7.10
CA TRP A 287 3.78 12.12 -7.14
C TRP A 287 3.37 12.68 -5.78
N ILE A 288 3.66 12.00 -4.67
CA ILE A 288 3.43 12.54 -3.33
C ILE A 288 4.23 13.82 -3.11
N ILE A 289 5.51 13.83 -3.47
CA ILE A 289 6.37 15.02 -3.33
C ILE A 289 5.81 16.19 -4.16
N VAL A 290 5.38 15.93 -5.39
CA VAL A 290 4.88 16.96 -6.30
C VAL A 290 3.47 17.43 -5.92
N LEU A 291 2.56 16.51 -5.58
CA LEU A 291 1.14 16.83 -5.39
C LEU A 291 0.81 17.30 -3.96
N THR A 292 1.62 16.96 -2.95
CA THR A 292 1.34 17.36 -1.56
C THR A 292 1.17 18.88 -1.42
N PRO A 293 2.09 19.75 -1.89
CA PRO A 293 1.90 21.20 -1.75
C PRO A 293 0.66 21.68 -2.51
N ILE A 294 0.32 21.09 -3.64
CA ILE A 294 -0.86 21.44 -4.43
C ILE A 294 -2.15 21.10 -3.68
N ILE A 295 -2.26 19.89 -3.15
CA ILE A 295 -3.46 19.41 -2.45
C ILE A 295 -3.62 20.12 -1.08
N VAL A 296 -2.52 20.34 -0.35
CA VAL A 296 -2.55 21.11 0.91
C VAL A 296 -2.97 22.56 0.63
N GLY A 297 -2.45 23.18 -0.43
CA GLY A 297 -2.86 24.50 -0.88
C GLY A 297 -4.34 24.55 -1.26
N LEU A 298 -4.84 23.55 -1.99
CA LEU A 298 -6.26 23.43 -2.34
C LEU A 298 -7.15 23.34 -1.09
N PHE A 299 -6.79 22.48 -0.12
CA PHE A 299 -7.55 22.36 1.13
C PHE A 299 -7.51 23.66 1.96
N GLY A 300 -6.36 24.35 2.01
CA GLY A 300 -6.22 25.65 2.63
C GLY A 300 -7.13 26.71 1.99
N TYR A 301 -7.15 26.76 0.65
CA TYR A 301 -8.01 27.66 -0.11
C TYR A 301 -9.51 27.33 0.12
N MET A 302 -9.89 26.06 0.11
CA MET A 302 -11.28 25.67 0.39
C MET A 302 -11.70 26.06 1.80
N LYS A 303 -10.82 25.88 2.80
CA LYS A 303 -11.04 26.28 4.18
C LYS A 303 -11.22 27.79 4.31
N SER A 304 -10.38 28.61 3.66
CA SER A 304 -10.47 30.07 3.69
C SER A 304 -11.78 30.60 3.08
N ARG A 305 -12.41 29.81 2.19
CA ARG A 305 -13.71 30.10 1.58
C ARG A 305 -14.90 29.50 2.35
N GLY A 306 -14.68 28.93 3.53
CA GLY A 306 -15.74 28.27 4.31
C GLY A 306 -16.31 27.00 3.69
N ARG A 307 -15.60 26.41 2.71
CA ARG A 307 -15.99 25.18 1.96
C ARG A 307 -15.12 23.97 2.36
N GLU A 308 -14.70 23.91 3.62
CA GLU A 308 -13.89 22.79 4.08
C GLU A 308 -14.63 21.46 3.93
N LEU A 309 -13.96 20.48 3.29
CA LEU A 309 -14.50 19.13 3.17
C LEU A 309 -14.48 18.43 4.54
N SER A 310 -15.62 17.85 4.91
CA SER A 310 -15.69 17.01 6.10
C SER A 310 -14.82 15.75 5.94
N THR A 311 -14.39 15.19 7.07
CA THR A 311 -13.59 13.96 7.07
C THR A 311 -14.24 12.82 6.28
N PRO A 312 -15.54 12.45 6.50
CA PRO A 312 -16.17 11.44 5.68
C PRO A 312 -16.27 11.78 4.19
N SER A 313 -16.41 13.08 3.84
CA SER A 313 -16.38 13.52 2.45
C SER A 313 -15.02 13.35 1.80
N LYS A 314 -13.92 13.59 2.55
CA LYS A 314 -12.55 13.32 2.08
C LYS A 314 -12.37 11.84 1.77
N PHE A 315 -12.87 10.95 2.64
CA PHE A 315 -12.86 9.51 2.37
C PHE A 315 -13.66 9.11 1.13
N ALA A 316 -14.86 9.69 0.94
CA ALA A 316 -15.69 9.43 -0.24
C ALA A 316 -14.98 9.84 -1.53
N TRP A 317 -14.49 11.08 -1.60
CA TRP A 317 -13.74 11.56 -2.76
C TRP A 317 -12.46 10.77 -2.99
N GLY A 318 -11.68 10.51 -1.93
CA GLY A 318 -10.47 9.71 -2.03
C GLY A 318 -10.76 8.34 -2.63
N THR A 319 -11.78 7.63 -2.15
CA THR A 319 -12.12 6.30 -2.66
C THR A 319 -12.60 6.34 -4.13
N ILE A 320 -13.37 7.36 -4.52
CA ILE A 320 -13.77 7.54 -5.93
C ILE A 320 -12.54 7.78 -6.81
N ILE A 321 -11.64 8.67 -6.38
CA ILE A 321 -10.41 8.97 -7.15
C ILE A 321 -9.52 7.71 -7.25
N ALA A 322 -9.46 6.86 -6.21
CA ALA A 322 -8.80 5.56 -6.30
C ALA A 322 -9.45 4.66 -7.37
N GLY A 323 -10.79 4.63 -7.43
CA GLY A 323 -11.52 3.92 -8.48
C GLY A 323 -11.20 4.46 -9.89
N LEU A 324 -11.08 5.78 -10.04
CA LEU A 324 -10.69 6.40 -11.32
C LEU A 324 -9.25 6.03 -11.72
N SER A 325 -8.31 5.88 -10.78
CA SER A 325 -6.97 5.41 -11.11
C SER A 325 -6.96 3.98 -11.65
N SER A 326 -7.76 3.09 -11.06
CA SER A 326 -7.95 1.74 -11.58
C SER A 326 -8.68 1.73 -12.94
N LEU A 327 -9.61 2.66 -13.17
CA LEU A 327 -10.29 2.82 -14.46
C LEU A 327 -9.32 3.24 -15.58
N LEU A 328 -8.29 4.04 -15.27
CA LEU A 328 -7.22 4.33 -16.25
C LEU A 328 -6.50 3.05 -16.68
N MET A 329 -6.29 2.11 -15.75
CA MET A 329 -5.69 0.81 -16.09
C MET A 329 -6.63 -0.08 -16.91
N VAL A 330 -7.96 0.02 -16.71
CA VAL A 330 -8.95 -0.61 -17.59
C VAL A 330 -8.80 -0.08 -19.01
N ILE A 331 -8.73 1.25 -19.18
CA ILE A 331 -8.57 1.88 -20.51
C ILE A 331 -7.24 1.44 -21.12
N ALA A 332 -6.16 1.42 -20.34
CA ALA A 332 -4.86 0.94 -20.79
C ALA A 332 -4.93 -0.49 -21.33
N ALA A 333 -5.60 -1.38 -20.59
CA ALA A 333 -5.74 -2.79 -20.99
C ALA A 333 -6.64 -3.00 -22.23
N LEU A 334 -7.54 -2.05 -22.52
CA LEU A 334 -8.41 -2.08 -23.70
C LEU A 334 -7.83 -1.31 -24.89
N SER A 335 -6.75 -0.54 -24.70
CA SER A 335 -6.20 0.33 -25.75
C SER A 335 -5.52 -0.45 -26.89
N THR A 336 -5.10 -1.69 -26.64
CA THR A 336 -4.45 -2.57 -27.61
C THR A 336 -4.59 -4.03 -27.22
N ASN A 337 -4.23 -4.96 -28.10
CA ASN A 337 -4.04 -6.35 -27.73
C ASN A 337 -2.72 -6.50 -26.93
N ILE A 338 -2.82 -6.51 -25.60
CA ILE A 338 -1.69 -6.53 -24.68
C ILE A 338 -0.81 -7.79 -24.79
N TYR A 339 -1.29 -8.82 -25.45
CA TYR A 339 -0.53 -10.06 -25.69
C TYR A 339 0.34 -9.97 -26.96
N GLU A 340 0.08 -8.99 -27.82
CA GLU A 340 0.83 -8.75 -29.06
C GLU A 340 1.60 -7.42 -29.01
N HIS A 341 1.10 -6.43 -28.23
CA HIS A 341 1.69 -5.10 -28.13
C HIS A 341 1.80 -4.64 -26.68
N LYS A 342 2.96 -4.12 -26.32
CA LYS A 342 3.14 -3.46 -25.01
C LYS A 342 2.47 -2.08 -24.98
N VAL A 343 1.89 -1.77 -23.84
CA VAL A 343 1.19 -0.49 -23.59
C VAL A 343 2.19 0.58 -23.14
N SER A 344 1.93 1.85 -23.49
CA SER A 344 2.79 2.96 -23.04
C SER A 344 2.89 3.06 -21.51
N SER A 345 4.09 3.32 -21.01
CA SER A 345 4.35 3.60 -19.59
C SER A 345 3.62 4.83 -19.04
N ALA A 346 3.14 5.71 -19.93
CA ALA A 346 2.33 6.88 -19.54
C ALA A 346 1.04 6.48 -18.80
N TRP A 347 0.42 5.35 -19.13
CA TRP A 347 -0.79 4.90 -18.46
C TRP A 347 -0.55 4.58 -16.99
N ILE A 348 0.50 3.81 -16.69
CA ILE A 348 0.85 3.48 -15.30
C ILE A 348 1.30 4.73 -14.54
N PHE A 349 2.08 5.63 -15.17
CA PHE A 349 2.51 6.89 -14.59
C PHE A 349 1.32 7.80 -14.23
N CYS A 350 0.35 7.96 -15.12
CA CYS A 350 -0.87 8.72 -14.86
C CYS A 350 -1.76 8.05 -13.81
N SER A 351 -1.90 6.71 -13.84
CA SER A 351 -2.66 5.97 -12.84
C SER A 351 -2.10 6.19 -11.43
N TYR A 352 -0.78 6.13 -11.25
CA TYR A 352 -0.13 6.46 -9.99
C TYR A 352 -0.38 7.92 -9.58
N GLY A 353 -0.35 8.87 -10.52
CA GLY A 353 -0.64 10.27 -10.23
C GLY A 353 -2.05 10.48 -9.70
N VAL A 354 -3.06 9.91 -10.37
CA VAL A 354 -4.46 9.97 -9.92
C VAL A 354 -4.63 9.25 -8.58
N PHE A 355 -4.01 8.08 -8.41
CA PHE A 355 -4.06 7.35 -7.15
C PHE A 355 -3.44 8.16 -5.99
N THR A 356 -2.32 8.85 -6.24
CA THR A 356 -1.67 9.68 -5.21
C THR A 356 -2.56 10.84 -4.75
N ILE A 357 -3.36 11.44 -5.64
CA ILE A 357 -4.38 12.41 -5.21
C ILE A 357 -5.33 11.75 -4.20
N SER A 358 -5.84 10.55 -4.53
CA SER A 358 -6.68 9.76 -3.61
C SER A 358 -6.01 9.54 -2.26
N GLU A 359 -4.75 9.16 -2.25
CA GLU A 359 -3.96 8.90 -1.04
C GLU A 359 -3.87 10.14 -0.15
N LEU A 360 -3.63 11.31 -0.72
CA LEU A 360 -3.57 12.57 0.02
C LEU A 360 -4.91 12.99 0.64
N PHE A 361 -6.03 12.47 0.13
CA PHE A 361 -7.36 12.66 0.73
C PHE A 361 -7.62 11.74 1.93
N VAL A 362 -7.07 10.51 1.94
CA VAL A 362 -7.41 9.45 2.90
C VAL A 362 -6.35 9.28 3.99
N SER A 363 -5.08 9.13 3.60
CA SER A 363 -4.01 8.67 4.50
C SER A 363 -3.71 9.61 5.68
N PRO A 364 -3.60 10.95 5.49
CA PRO A 364 -3.29 11.84 6.61
C PRO A 364 -4.41 11.92 7.65
N VAL A 365 -5.63 11.61 7.22
CA VAL A 365 -6.85 11.84 8.01
C VAL A 365 -7.19 10.64 8.89
N GLY A 366 -6.83 9.42 8.48
CA GLY A 366 -7.30 8.19 9.12
C GLY A 366 -6.91 8.03 10.58
N LEU A 367 -5.62 8.16 10.90
CA LEU A 367 -5.14 8.03 12.30
C LEU A 367 -5.70 9.14 13.21
N SER A 368 -5.73 10.38 12.71
CA SER A 368 -6.29 11.51 13.43
C SER A 368 -7.77 11.30 13.72
N LEU A 369 -8.53 10.81 12.74
CA LEU A 369 -9.95 10.51 12.89
C LEU A 369 -10.19 9.49 13.99
N VAL A 370 -9.45 8.36 13.99
CA VAL A 370 -9.63 7.31 15.00
C VAL A 370 -9.37 7.86 16.39
N SER A 371 -8.29 8.64 16.59
CA SER A 371 -7.97 9.21 17.90
C SER A 371 -9.04 10.18 18.42
N LYS A 372 -9.73 10.90 17.52
CA LYS A 372 -10.78 11.88 17.86
C LYS A 372 -12.16 11.24 18.08
N VAL A 373 -12.48 10.21 17.29
CA VAL A 373 -13.82 9.63 17.26
C VAL A 373 -13.96 8.42 18.17
N ALA A 374 -12.89 7.66 18.42
CA ALA A 374 -13.00 6.48 19.27
C ALA A 374 -13.42 6.83 20.71
N PRO A 375 -14.31 6.07 21.34
CA PRO A 375 -14.54 6.19 22.78
C PRO A 375 -13.24 5.97 23.55
N ARG A 376 -12.97 6.76 24.61
CA ARG A 376 -11.70 6.74 25.36
C ARG A 376 -11.24 5.31 25.72
N ARG A 377 -12.17 4.49 26.23
CA ARG A 377 -11.92 3.06 26.63
C ARG A 377 -11.55 2.13 25.47
N PHE A 378 -11.76 2.53 24.20
CA PHE A 378 -11.51 1.70 23.02
C PHE A 378 -10.53 2.36 22.04
N THR A 379 -9.91 3.50 22.39
CA THR A 379 -9.05 4.23 21.46
C THR A 379 -7.91 3.37 20.92
N ALA A 380 -7.17 2.68 21.78
CA ALA A 380 -6.08 1.78 21.37
C ALA A 380 -6.59 0.64 20.48
N LEU A 381 -7.75 0.06 20.84
CA LEU A 381 -8.38 -1.01 20.07
C LEU A 381 -8.79 -0.52 18.67
N MET A 382 -9.42 0.65 18.57
CA MET A 382 -9.83 1.23 17.28
C MET A 382 -8.63 1.65 16.44
N MET A 383 -7.52 2.09 17.05
CA MET A 383 -6.25 2.31 16.33
C MET A 383 -5.70 1.00 15.74
N GLY A 384 -5.75 -0.10 16.50
CA GLY A 384 -5.45 -1.43 15.98
C GLY A 384 -6.38 -1.80 14.81
N GLY A 385 -7.68 -1.51 14.93
CA GLY A 385 -8.67 -1.70 13.85
C GLY A 385 -8.30 -0.95 12.56
N TRP A 386 -7.81 0.27 12.67
CA TRP A 386 -7.32 1.04 11.51
C TRP A 386 -6.18 0.32 10.79
N PHE A 387 -5.17 -0.17 11.53
CA PHE A 387 -4.06 -0.93 10.92
C PHE A 387 -4.52 -2.27 10.32
N ILE A 388 -5.54 -2.91 10.90
CA ILE A 388 -6.16 -4.10 10.31
C ILE A 388 -6.74 -3.79 8.93
N THR A 389 -7.33 -2.60 8.70
CA THR A 389 -7.84 -2.24 7.35
C THR A 389 -6.75 -2.25 6.30
N THR A 390 -5.56 -1.75 6.63
CA THR A 390 -4.39 -1.77 5.74
C THR A 390 -3.94 -3.20 5.43
N SER A 391 -3.89 -4.06 6.46
CA SER A 391 -3.50 -5.47 6.32
C SER A 391 -4.51 -6.26 5.50
N LEU A 392 -5.82 -6.04 5.73
CA LEU A 392 -6.90 -6.68 4.97
C LEU A 392 -6.86 -6.25 3.50
N GLY A 393 -6.74 -4.94 3.24
CA GLY A 393 -6.63 -4.41 1.88
C GLY A 393 -5.42 -4.99 1.14
N GLY A 394 -4.25 -5.04 1.79
CA GLY A 394 -3.05 -5.62 1.21
C GLY A 394 -3.18 -7.12 0.93
N LYS A 395 -3.81 -7.87 1.84
CA LYS A 395 -4.04 -9.31 1.62
C LYS A 395 -5.04 -9.56 0.49
N ILE A 396 -6.12 -8.76 0.40
CA ILE A 396 -7.07 -8.85 -0.70
C ILE A 396 -6.38 -8.55 -2.04
N ALA A 397 -5.52 -7.53 -2.11
CA ALA A 397 -4.72 -7.24 -3.29
C ALA A 397 -3.84 -8.43 -3.69
N GLY A 398 -3.17 -9.07 -2.72
CA GLY A 398 -2.37 -10.27 -2.96
C GLY A 398 -3.19 -11.48 -3.43
N ILE A 399 -4.38 -11.70 -2.85
CA ILE A 399 -5.30 -12.76 -3.28
C ILE A 399 -5.78 -12.49 -4.70
N MET A 400 -6.23 -11.27 -4.99
CA MET A 400 -6.66 -10.88 -6.34
C MET A 400 -5.54 -11.09 -7.36
N THR A 401 -4.31 -10.70 -7.03
CA THR A 401 -3.15 -10.92 -7.89
C THR A 401 -2.84 -12.42 -8.06
N GLY A 402 -3.09 -13.26 -7.06
CA GLY A 402 -2.99 -14.71 -7.19
C GLY A 402 -3.97 -15.31 -8.21
N PHE A 403 -5.05 -14.60 -8.52
CA PHE A 403 -6.01 -14.97 -9.58
C PHE A 403 -5.74 -14.25 -10.92
N TRP A 404 -4.61 -13.54 -11.05
CA TRP A 404 -4.27 -12.75 -12.25
C TRP A 404 -4.41 -13.54 -13.54
N ASP A 405 -3.96 -14.79 -13.56
CA ASP A 405 -3.96 -15.65 -14.74
C ASP A 405 -5.33 -16.23 -15.09
N HIS A 406 -6.28 -16.19 -14.15
CA HIS A 406 -7.66 -16.59 -14.39
C HIS A 406 -8.47 -15.54 -15.15
N PHE A 407 -7.92 -14.33 -15.30
CA PHE A 407 -8.54 -13.25 -16.06
C PHE A 407 -7.90 -13.16 -17.45
N ASP A 408 -8.56 -13.66 -18.50
CA ASP A 408 -8.14 -13.46 -19.89
C ASP A 408 -8.09 -11.98 -20.24
N SER A 409 -9.07 -11.21 -19.76
CA SER A 409 -9.08 -9.75 -19.87
C SER A 409 -8.53 -9.09 -18.60
N LYS A 410 -7.36 -8.49 -18.68
CA LYS A 410 -6.79 -7.68 -17.58
C LYS A 410 -7.61 -6.42 -17.30
N ALA A 411 -8.40 -5.95 -18.28
CA ALA A 411 -9.39 -4.90 -18.07
C ALA A 411 -10.46 -5.31 -17.04
N LEU A 412 -10.91 -6.56 -17.04
CA LEU A 412 -11.86 -7.06 -16.04
C LEU A 412 -11.24 -7.08 -14.65
N PHE A 413 -9.97 -7.49 -14.52
CA PHE A 413 -9.24 -7.48 -13.26
C PHE A 413 -9.21 -6.08 -12.62
N PHE A 414 -8.77 -5.07 -13.36
CA PHE A 414 -8.77 -3.69 -12.87
C PHE A 414 -10.17 -3.12 -12.71
N GLY A 415 -11.12 -3.56 -13.56
CA GLY A 415 -12.52 -3.14 -13.54
C GLY A 415 -13.24 -3.51 -12.24
N ILE A 416 -12.95 -4.68 -11.67
CA ILE A 416 -13.48 -5.10 -10.36
C ILE A 416 -13.06 -4.11 -9.26
N SER A 417 -11.79 -3.75 -9.21
CA SER A 417 -11.26 -2.79 -8.23
C SER A 417 -11.86 -1.39 -8.45
N ALA A 418 -11.94 -0.95 -9.70
CA ALA A 418 -12.56 0.32 -10.07
C ALA A 418 -14.03 0.39 -9.64
N ALA A 419 -14.82 -0.64 -9.99
CA ALA A 419 -16.23 -0.72 -9.64
C ALA A 419 -16.45 -0.73 -8.12
N ALA A 420 -15.69 -1.55 -7.38
CA ALA A 420 -15.78 -1.63 -5.93
C ALA A 420 -15.51 -0.26 -5.27
N ALA A 421 -14.48 0.45 -5.71
CA ALA A 421 -14.13 1.76 -5.16
C ALA A 421 -15.15 2.85 -5.54
N LEU A 422 -15.59 2.89 -6.79
CA LEU A 422 -16.61 3.86 -7.23
C LEU A 422 -17.92 3.64 -6.48
N VAL A 423 -18.40 2.41 -6.37
CA VAL A 423 -19.63 2.08 -5.61
C VAL A 423 -19.47 2.46 -4.14
N ALA A 424 -18.36 2.08 -3.49
CA ALA A 424 -18.13 2.39 -2.08
C ALA A 424 -18.06 3.90 -1.81
N GLY A 425 -17.35 4.64 -2.66
CA GLY A 425 -17.25 6.08 -2.55
C GLY A 425 -18.61 6.78 -2.79
N LEU A 426 -19.36 6.37 -3.80
CA LEU A 426 -20.70 6.90 -4.08
C LEU A 426 -21.70 6.61 -2.93
N LEU A 427 -21.67 5.40 -2.36
CA LEU A 427 -22.53 5.04 -1.23
C LEU A 427 -22.16 5.78 0.06
N LEU A 428 -20.91 6.25 0.19
CA LEU A 428 -20.47 7.02 1.36
C LEU A 428 -21.01 8.45 1.34
N PHE A 429 -21.28 9.08 0.18
CA PHE A 429 -21.76 10.47 0.10
C PHE A 429 -23.04 10.74 0.86
N PRO A 430 -24.14 9.99 0.66
CA PRO A 430 -25.38 10.22 1.42
C PRO A 430 -25.19 10.02 2.93
N LEU A 431 -24.24 9.17 3.33
CA LEU A 431 -23.90 8.94 4.73
C LEU A 431 -22.99 10.04 5.31
N ALA A 432 -22.25 10.76 4.49
CA ALA A 432 -21.21 11.68 4.92
C ALA A 432 -21.72 12.77 5.89
N LYS A 433 -22.90 13.33 5.65
CA LYS A 433 -23.51 14.31 6.55
C LYS A 433 -23.81 13.72 7.94
N LYS A 434 -24.39 12.51 7.98
CA LYS A 434 -24.72 11.81 9.23
C LYS A 434 -23.46 11.41 10.00
N LEU A 435 -22.46 10.87 9.31
CA LEU A 435 -21.18 10.51 9.92
C LEU A 435 -20.44 11.74 10.43
N ASN A 436 -20.48 12.86 9.70
CA ASN A 436 -19.82 14.09 10.11
C ASN A 436 -20.40 14.67 11.40
N LYS A 437 -21.72 14.59 11.61
CA LYS A 437 -22.32 15.00 12.89
C LYS A 437 -21.69 14.24 14.06
N VAL A 438 -21.55 12.93 13.93
CA VAL A 438 -20.91 12.10 14.96
C VAL A 438 -19.44 12.48 15.16
N VAL A 439 -18.70 12.78 14.08
CA VAL A 439 -17.29 13.22 14.15
C VAL A 439 -17.17 14.54 14.91
N VAL A 440 -18.00 15.53 14.58
CA VAL A 440 -17.98 16.86 15.22
C VAL A 440 -18.36 16.75 16.70
N GLU A 441 -19.45 16.07 17.03
CA GLU A 441 -19.90 15.84 18.41
C GLU A 441 -18.84 15.09 19.24
N ALA A 442 -18.19 14.08 18.65
CA ALA A 442 -17.12 13.32 19.31
C ALA A 442 -15.89 14.17 19.58
N THR A 443 -15.53 15.07 18.65
CA THR A 443 -14.38 15.98 18.81
C THR A 443 -14.66 17.02 19.90
N ALA A 444 -15.86 17.61 19.93
CA ALA A 444 -16.27 18.56 20.96
C ALA A 444 -16.36 17.96 22.39
N SER A 445 -16.62 16.64 22.50
CA SER A 445 -16.67 15.94 23.79
C SER A 445 -15.32 15.44 24.29
N SER A 446 -14.25 15.59 23.50
CA SER A 446 -12.88 15.17 23.85
C SER A 446 -11.99 16.31 24.34
N ASP A 447 -12.40 17.55 24.07
CA ASP A 447 -11.86 18.78 24.66
C ASP A 447 -12.55 19.07 26.01
#